data_3ec9f782cc39b004c1844654d607abe0
#
_entry.id   3ec9f782cc39b004c1844654d607abe0
#
_cell.length_a   1.000
_cell.length_b   1.000
_cell.length_c   1.000
_cell.angle_alpha   90.00
_cell.angle_beta   90.00
_cell.angle_gamma   90.00
#
_symmetry.space_group_name_H-M   'P 1'
#
loop_
_entity.id
_entity.type
_entity.pdbx_description
1 polymer ?
#
loop_
_entity_poly.entity_id
_entity_poly.type
_entity_poly.pdbx_seq_one_letter_code
_entity_poly.pdbx_strand_id
1 'polypeptide(L)'
;MRTVLCFEECLSLAFILLGLRHVERTCPHCKGERTKAHGRYQRLSDGARVARLRCLNCRRTFSKATYDVCFAQKKRHVNHPLWMLLVSGVSLRRVSKILRISRTTSARKLLFLGRVAKRELKESLLHKAKLECVEFDDMETFEHSKCKPLSISLAVESGTRRILGFEVSQMPANGPLAKIAKQRYGRRPDQRLIGRKRLLRFVRKLSKRNVVIKSDENPHYPPLIRGIFPRGEHLRYKGRRGCVVGQGELKRGGFDPLFSLNHTAAMFRANVNRLF
;
A
#
# COMPACT_ATOMS: atom_id res chain seq x y z
N MET A 1 -15.18 -14.78 13.69
CA MET A 1 -15.12 -13.44 14.34
C MET A 1 -13.70 -12.92 14.67
N ARG A 2 -12.63 -13.73 14.63
CA ARG A 2 -11.24 -13.26 14.91
C ARG A 2 -10.46 -12.68 13.71
N THR A 3 -10.98 -12.75 12.50
CA THR A 3 -10.26 -12.39 11.26
C THR A 3 -10.42 -10.91 10.85
N VAL A 4 -11.41 -10.22 11.38
CA VAL A 4 -11.63 -8.77 11.14
C VAL A 4 -10.71 -7.94 12.03
N LEU A 5 -10.37 -8.44 13.23
CA LEU A 5 -9.49 -7.77 14.19
C LEU A 5 -8.05 -7.54 13.67
N CYS A 6 -7.51 -8.44 12.84
CA CYS A 6 -6.15 -8.29 12.32
C CYS A 6 -5.99 -7.13 11.31
N PHE A 7 -7.07 -6.76 10.61
CA PHE A 7 -7.08 -5.64 9.67
C PHE A 7 -7.28 -4.30 10.41
N GLU A 8 -8.11 -4.30 11.47
CA GLU A 8 -8.31 -3.13 12.34
C GLU A 8 -7.11 -2.86 13.24
N GLU A 9 -6.42 -3.88 13.77
CA GLU A 9 -5.22 -3.70 14.59
C GLU A 9 -4.03 -3.17 13.81
N CYS A 10 -3.78 -3.61 12.58
CA CYS A 10 -2.74 -3.03 11.72
C CYS A 10 -3.01 -1.56 11.38
N LEU A 11 -4.26 -1.17 11.28
CA LEU A 11 -4.65 0.18 10.87
C LEU A 11 -4.82 1.13 12.07
N SER A 12 -5.23 0.64 13.24
CA SER A 12 -5.31 1.45 14.46
C SER A 12 -3.92 1.76 15.04
N LEU A 13 -2.98 0.82 14.94
CA LEU A 13 -1.58 1.02 15.30
C LEU A 13 -0.90 2.10 14.44
N ALA A 14 -1.23 2.20 13.14
CA ALA A 14 -0.69 3.22 12.26
C ALA A 14 -1.07 4.65 12.70
N PHE A 15 -2.27 4.85 13.23
CA PHE A 15 -2.71 6.17 13.72
C PHE A 15 -2.22 6.51 15.13
N ILE A 16 -2.06 5.52 15.99
CA ILE A 16 -1.50 5.68 17.37
C ILE A 16 0.00 5.94 17.28
N LEU A 17 0.73 5.29 16.37
CA LEU A 17 2.17 5.51 16.15
C LEU A 17 2.50 6.84 15.47
N LEU A 18 1.55 7.50 14.80
CA LEU A 18 1.71 8.86 14.26
C LEU A 18 1.96 9.92 15.35
N GLY A 19 1.69 9.61 16.62
CA GLY A 19 1.90 10.51 17.78
C GLY A 19 3.18 10.28 18.58
N LEU A 20 3.88 9.15 18.44
CA LEU A 20 4.89 8.70 19.39
C LEU A 20 6.32 8.57 18.86
N ARG A 21 6.66 9.09 17.69
CA ARG A 21 8.08 9.10 17.28
C ARG A 21 8.85 10.09 18.14
N HIS A 22 9.96 9.61 18.71
CA HIS A 22 10.99 10.41 19.38
C HIS A 22 11.22 11.69 18.58
N VAL A 23 10.94 12.82 19.21
CA VAL A 23 11.20 14.12 18.62
C VAL A 23 12.70 14.28 18.56
N GLU A 24 13.27 14.05 17.42
CA GLU A 24 14.63 14.47 17.14
C GLU A 24 14.69 15.97 17.40
N ARG A 25 15.51 16.38 18.38
CA ARG A 25 15.76 17.80 18.69
C ARG A 25 16.65 18.47 17.64
N THR A 26 17.00 17.76 16.56
CA THR A 26 17.87 18.24 15.50
C THR A 26 17.12 19.20 14.57
N CYS A 27 17.79 20.23 14.08
CA CYS A 27 17.19 21.18 13.16
C CYS A 27 16.83 20.51 11.81
N PRO A 28 15.60 20.62 11.27
CA PRO A 28 15.22 20.03 9.99
C PRO A 28 15.98 20.63 8.79
N HIS A 29 16.56 21.83 8.95
CA HIS A 29 17.24 22.57 7.87
C HIS A 29 18.74 22.24 7.77
N CYS A 30 19.46 22.22 8.93
CA CYS A 30 20.92 22.02 8.94
C CYS A 30 21.36 20.81 9.77
N LYS A 31 20.44 20.04 10.32
CA LYS A 31 20.67 18.88 11.19
C LYS A 31 21.44 19.20 12.50
N GLY A 32 21.64 20.47 12.81
CA GLY A 32 22.31 20.85 14.07
C GLY A 32 21.44 20.54 15.29
N GLU A 33 22.06 20.12 16.37
CA GLU A 33 21.38 19.69 17.62
C GLU A 33 21.13 20.85 18.60
N ARG A 34 21.92 21.92 18.50
CA ARG A 34 21.79 23.07 19.41
C ARG A 34 20.56 23.89 19.04
N THR A 35 19.54 23.80 19.89
CA THR A 35 18.28 24.51 19.71
C THR A 35 17.85 25.19 21.02
N LYS A 36 17.13 26.32 20.91
CA LYS A 36 16.52 27.00 22.05
C LYS A 36 15.03 27.23 21.84
N ALA A 37 14.27 27.33 22.92
CA ALA A 37 12.86 27.71 22.87
C ALA A 37 12.70 29.09 22.22
N HIS A 38 11.68 29.24 21.37
CA HIS A 38 11.41 30.50 20.64
C HIS A 38 9.90 30.80 20.57
N GLY A 39 9.26 30.80 21.73
CA GLY A 39 7.85 31.10 21.87
C GLY A 39 6.91 29.98 21.45
N ARG A 40 5.63 30.32 21.33
CA ARG A 40 4.55 29.41 20.91
C ARG A 40 3.67 30.11 19.90
N TYR A 41 2.98 29.35 19.04
CA TYR A 41 1.97 29.88 18.14
C TYR A 41 0.75 28.97 18.13
N GLN A 42 -0.40 29.55 17.80
CA GLN A 42 -1.62 28.80 17.59
C GLN A 42 -1.71 28.37 16.12
N ARG A 43 -1.90 27.09 15.89
CA ARG A 43 -2.01 26.52 14.55
C ARG A 43 -3.43 26.74 14.02
N LEU A 44 -3.57 27.48 12.92
CA LEU A 44 -4.86 27.84 12.33
C LEU A 44 -5.71 26.62 11.86
N SER A 45 -5.07 25.49 11.55
CA SER A 45 -5.80 24.33 11.00
C SER A 45 -6.64 23.54 12.03
N ASP A 46 -6.29 23.63 13.31
CA ASP A 46 -6.92 22.86 14.40
C ASP A 46 -6.87 23.56 15.76
N GLY A 47 -6.43 24.82 15.83
CA GLY A 47 -6.37 25.59 17.06
C GLY A 47 -5.27 25.17 18.05
N ALA A 48 -4.47 24.16 17.76
CA ALA A 48 -3.47 23.62 18.68
C ALA A 48 -2.35 24.63 18.96
N ARG A 49 -1.98 24.77 20.24
CA ARG A 49 -0.80 25.54 20.68
C ARG A 49 0.48 24.75 20.45
N VAL A 50 1.35 25.23 19.59
CA VAL A 50 2.59 24.56 19.18
C VAL A 50 3.80 25.33 19.65
N ALA A 51 4.72 24.68 20.37
CA ALA A 51 6.00 25.27 20.76
C ALA A 51 6.92 25.41 19.55
N ARG A 52 7.58 26.58 19.44
CA ARG A 52 8.55 26.88 18.40
C ARG A 52 9.97 26.78 18.96
N LEU A 53 10.86 26.23 18.18
CA LEU A 53 12.29 26.14 18.47
C LEU A 53 13.08 26.97 17.47
N ARG A 54 14.22 27.52 17.87
CA ARG A 54 15.19 28.20 17.00
C ARG A 54 16.49 27.43 17.02
N CYS A 55 16.99 27.09 15.85
CA CYS A 55 18.32 26.51 15.71
C CYS A 55 19.39 27.56 15.97
N LEU A 56 20.40 27.25 16.80
CA LEU A 56 21.52 28.15 17.09
C LEU A 56 22.54 28.18 15.94
N ASN A 57 22.60 27.11 15.14
CA ASN A 57 23.54 27.02 14.01
C ASN A 57 23.05 27.84 12.80
N CYS A 58 21.86 27.52 12.25
CA CYS A 58 21.34 28.18 11.05
C CYS A 58 20.33 29.30 11.34
N ARG A 59 20.02 29.58 12.59
CA ARG A 59 19.09 30.61 13.08
C ARG A 59 17.63 30.47 12.62
N ARG A 60 17.30 29.44 11.83
CA ARG A 60 15.93 29.16 11.37
C ARG A 60 15.06 28.63 12.51
N THR A 61 13.77 28.93 12.46
CA THR A 61 12.79 28.44 13.42
C THR A 61 12.05 27.23 12.88
N PHE A 62 11.69 26.31 13.77
CA PHE A 62 10.91 25.13 13.46
C PHE A 62 10.10 24.68 14.68
N SER A 63 9.27 23.68 14.55
CA SER A 63 8.47 23.12 15.65
C SER A 63 8.38 21.62 15.55
N LYS A 64 7.88 20.95 16.59
CA LYS A 64 7.56 19.52 16.54
C LYS A 64 6.65 19.18 15.35
N ALA A 65 5.72 20.07 15.00
CA ALA A 65 4.83 19.89 13.85
C ALA A 65 5.56 19.78 12.51
N THR A 66 6.80 20.28 12.40
CA THR A 66 7.61 20.18 11.17
C THR A 66 8.00 18.73 10.84
N TYR A 67 8.10 17.87 11.85
CA TYR A 67 8.41 16.42 11.67
C TYR A 67 7.17 15.56 11.50
N ASP A 68 5.99 16.13 11.72
CA ASP A 68 4.71 15.44 11.55
C ASP A 68 4.45 15.21 10.06
N VAL A 69 4.02 14.00 9.69
CA VAL A 69 3.66 13.64 8.30
C VAL A 69 2.58 14.55 7.71
N CYS A 70 1.76 15.16 8.58
CA CYS A 70 0.74 16.14 8.21
C CYS A 70 1.25 17.59 8.21
N PHE A 71 2.57 17.85 8.30
CA PHE A 71 3.12 19.20 8.26
C PHE A 71 2.66 19.97 7.01
N ALA A 72 2.32 21.24 7.19
CA ALA A 72 1.76 22.13 6.16
C ALA A 72 0.41 21.69 5.55
N GLN A 73 -0.24 20.63 6.06
CA GLN A 73 -1.57 20.24 5.60
C GLN A 73 -2.66 21.15 6.15
N LYS A 74 -3.55 21.60 5.24
CA LYS A 74 -4.84 22.21 5.60
C LYS A 74 -5.86 21.11 5.95
N LYS A 75 -6.84 21.41 6.82
CA LYS A 75 -7.94 20.50 7.22
C LYS A 75 -7.42 19.13 7.70
N ARG A 76 -6.45 19.12 8.62
CA ARG A 76 -5.87 17.89 9.18
C ARG A 76 -6.90 17.02 9.89
N HIS A 77 -7.86 17.65 10.56
CA HIS A 77 -8.94 17.00 11.31
C HIS A 77 -9.78 16.04 10.46
N VAL A 78 -9.85 16.25 9.13
CA VAL A 78 -10.61 15.35 8.25
C VAL A 78 -9.82 14.10 7.81
N ASN A 79 -8.53 13.99 8.12
CA ASN A 79 -7.74 12.83 7.68
C ASN A 79 -8.26 11.52 8.25
N HIS A 80 -8.47 11.47 9.57
CA HIS A 80 -8.94 10.27 10.25
C HIS A 80 -10.37 9.86 9.82
N PRO A 81 -11.40 10.72 9.90
CA PRO A 81 -12.73 10.34 9.46
C PRO A 81 -12.80 10.02 7.96
N LEU A 82 -12.02 10.69 7.13
CA LEU A 82 -11.93 10.34 5.70
C LEU A 82 -11.36 8.94 5.51
N TRP A 83 -10.29 8.59 6.22
CA TRP A 83 -9.71 7.27 6.18
C TRP A 83 -10.69 6.19 6.64
N MET A 84 -11.37 6.38 7.77
CA MET A 84 -12.37 5.45 8.29
C MET A 84 -13.49 5.18 7.27
N LEU A 85 -14.03 6.24 6.66
CA LEU A 85 -15.07 6.10 5.63
C LEU A 85 -14.57 5.35 4.38
N LEU A 86 -13.33 5.58 3.97
CA LEU A 86 -12.76 4.91 2.79
C LEU A 86 -12.52 3.42 3.02
N VAL A 87 -11.98 3.03 4.20
CA VAL A 87 -11.78 1.60 4.52
C VAL A 87 -13.09 0.86 4.74
N SER A 88 -14.15 1.60 5.10
CA SER A 88 -15.53 1.09 5.16
C SER A 88 -16.22 1.02 3.79
N GLY A 89 -15.49 1.18 2.69
CA GLY A 89 -16.02 1.07 1.33
C GLY A 89 -16.84 2.26 0.85
N VAL A 90 -16.86 3.38 1.59
CA VAL A 90 -17.62 4.58 1.18
C VAL A 90 -16.93 5.28 0.02
N SER A 91 -17.62 5.52 -1.08
CA SER A 91 -17.05 6.16 -2.26
C SER A 91 -16.60 7.60 -1.97
N LEU A 92 -15.52 8.06 -2.64
CA LEU A 92 -15.00 9.44 -2.51
C LEU A 92 -16.06 10.52 -2.69
N ARG A 93 -17.05 10.28 -3.56
CA ARG A 93 -18.17 11.20 -3.79
C ARG A 93 -19.06 11.36 -2.53
N ARG A 94 -19.34 10.24 -1.85
CA ARG A 94 -20.10 10.26 -0.59
C ARG A 94 -19.29 10.83 0.56
N VAL A 95 -18.02 10.43 0.68
CA VAL A 95 -17.07 10.97 1.67
C VAL A 95 -16.99 12.50 1.59
N SER A 96 -16.88 13.06 0.37
CA SER A 96 -16.87 14.52 0.18
C SER A 96 -18.11 15.20 0.75
N LYS A 97 -19.30 14.60 0.53
CA LYS A 97 -20.56 15.13 1.04
C LYS A 97 -20.65 15.02 2.56
N ILE A 98 -20.31 13.85 3.12
CA ILE A 98 -20.38 13.59 4.57
C ILE A 98 -19.45 14.55 5.33
N LEU A 99 -18.21 14.71 4.86
CA LEU A 99 -17.20 15.57 5.51
C LEU A 99 -17.27 17.04 5.09
N ARG A 100 -18.22 17.42 4.25
CA ARG A 100 -18.41 18.80 3.73
C ARG A 100 -17.13 19.39 3.16
N ILE A 101 -16.40 18.60 2.36
CA ILE A 101 -15.18 19.00 1.66
C ILE A 101 -15.33 18.82 0.15
N SER A 102 -14.52 19.52 -0.64
CA SER A 102 -14.55 19.36 -2.08
C SER A 102 -14.05 17.97 -2.51
N ARG A 103 -14.54 17.47 -3.65
CA ARG A 103 -14.06 16.19 -4.24
C ARG A 103 -12.55 16.21 -4.51
N THR A 104 -12.03 17.36 -4.94
CA THR A 104 -10.59 17.55 -5.16
C THR A 104 -9.79 17.40 -3.85
N THR A 105 -10.31 17.94 -2.75
CA THR A 105 -9.70 17.79 -1.42
C THR A 105 -9.72 16.32 -0.98
N SER A 106 -10.85 15.61 -1.14
CA SER A 106 -10.93 14.19 -0.82
C SER A 106 -9.96 13.35 -1.63
N ALA A 107 -9.84 13.60 -2.95
CA ALA A 107 -8.90 12.89 -3.81
C ALA A 107 -7.43 13.14 -3.42
N ARG A 108 -7.06 14.40 -3.15
CA ARG A 108 -5.71 14.74 -2.68
C ARG A 108 -5.37 14.07 -1.35
N LYS A 109 -6.35 14.04 -0.42
CA LYS A 109 -6.17 13.39 0.87
C LYS A 109 -6.10 11.87 0.76
N LEU A 110 -6.87 11.22 -0.13
CA LEU A 110 -6.73 9.80 -0.43
C LEU A 110 -5.31 9.47 -0.89
N LEU A 111 -4.77 10.23 -1.85
CA LEU A 111 -3.40 10.04 -2.34
C LEU A 111 -2.34 10.26 -1.25
N PHE A 112 -2.56 11.22 -0.38
CA PHE A 112 -1.69 11.46 0.77
C PHE A 112 -1.73 10.28 1.75
N LEU A 113 -2.92 9.87 2.19
CA LEU A 113 -3.10 8.76 3.12
C LEU A 113 -2.56 7.44 2.55
N GLY A 114 -2.78 7.17 1.27
CA GLY A 114 -2.23 5.99 0.60
C GLY A 114 -0.70 5.97 0.58
N ARG A 115 -0.05 7.14 0.39
CA ARG A 115 1.42 7.23 0.48
C ARG A 115 1.94 7.00 1.89
N VAL A 116 1.25 7.55 2.89
CA VAL A 116 1.59 7.33 4.31
C VAL A 116 1.46 5.85 4.67
N ALA A 117 0.30 5.25 4.38
CA ALA A 117 0.04 3.83 4.64
C ALA A 117 1.06 2.90 3.95
N LYS A 118 1.42 3.18 2.68
CA LYS A 118 2.43 2.40 1.95
C LYS A 118 3.82 2.49 2.60
N ARG A 119 4.18 3.67 3.12
CA ARG A 119 5.46 3.86 3.84
C ARG A 119 5.46 3.10 5.16
N GLU A 120 4.41 3.24 5.96
CA GLU A 120 4.26 2.58 7.25
C GLU A 120 4.22 1.06 7.13
N LEU A 121 3.51 0.52 6.13
CA LEU A 121 3.56 -0.91 5.83
C LEU A 121 5.01 -1.37 5.60
N LYS A 122 5.78 -0.65 4.78
CA LYS A 122 7.18 -1.01 4.51
C LYS A 122 8.04 -0.95 5.77
N GLU A 123 7.92 0.10 6.56
CA GLU A 123 8.66 0.28 7.81
C GLU A 123 8.31 -0.81 8.82
N SER A 124 7.03 -1.11 9.03
CA SER A 124 6.58 -2.15 9.96
C SER A 124 7.09 -3.54 9.60
N LEU A 125 7.23 -3.83 8.31
CA LEU A 125 7.74 -5.12 7.84
C LEU A 125 9.25 -5.29 8.05
N LEU A 126 10.03 -4.20 7.98
CA LEU A 126 11.50 -4.25 8.16
C LEU A 126 11.92 -4.67 9.57
N HIS A 127 11.08 -4.46 10.58
CA HIS A 127 11.34 -4.80 11.97
C HIS A 127 10.84 -6.20 12.38
N LYS A 128 10.29 -6.99 11.44
CA LYS A 128 9.77 -8.33 11.72
C LYS A 128 10.79 -9.41 11.39
N ALA A 129 10.50 -10.63 11.88
CA ALA A 129 11.30 -11.82 11.56
C ALA A 129 11.37 -12.05 10.05
N LYS A 130 12.49 -12.63 9.59
CA LYS A 130 12.72 -12.92 8.17
C LYS A 130 11.77 -13.97 7.66
N LEU A 131 11.24 -13.73 6.46
CA LEU A 131 10.26 -14.59 5.79
C LEU A 131 10.91 -15.90 5.31
N GLU A 132 10.20 -17.00 5.51
CA GLU A 132 10.58 -18.34 5.05
C GLU A 132 9.84 -18.75 3.77
N CYS A 133 8.57 -18.34 3.65
CA CYS A 133 7.72 -18.68 2.51
C CYS A 133 6.85 -17.49 2.09
N VAL A 134 6.83 -17.20 0.79
CA VAL A 134 6.11 -16.09 0.19
C VAL A 134 5.27 -16.59 -0.97
N GLU A 135 4.02 -16.15 -1.05
CA GLU A 135 3.14 -16.36 -2.20
C GLU A 135 3.06 -15.07 -3.02
N PHE A 136 3.16 -15.20 -4.35
CA PHE A 136 3.24 -14.08 -5.27
C PHE A 136 2.45 -14.34 -6.54
N ASP A 137 1.64 -13.38 -6.97
CA ASP A 137 0.91 -13.40 -8.24
C ASP A 137 0.47 -11.99 -8.66
N ASP A 138 -0.02 -11.87 -9.88
CA ASP A 138 -0.63 -10.65 -10.42
C ASP A 138 -2.15 -10.75 -10.44
N MET A 139 -2.80 -9.73 -9.93
CA MET A 139 -4.24 -9.54 -10.02
C MET A 139 -4.55 -8.46 -11.08
N GLU A 140 -5.49 -8.70 -11.98
CA GLU A 140 -5.88 -7.72 -13.00
C GLU A 140 -7.08 -6.88 -12.57
N THR A 141 -7.06 -5.61 -12.95
CA THR A 141 -8.15 -4.64 -12.82
C THR A 141 -8.06 -3.62 -13.97
N PHE A 142 -8.76 -2.51 -13.87
CA PHE A 142 -8.72 -1.45 -14.89
C PHE A 142 -8.91 -0.06 -14.28
N GLU A 143 -8.47 0.99 -14.96
CA GLU A 143 -8.62 2.38 -14.50
C GLU A 143 -10.11 2.81 -14.50
N HIS A 144 -10.65 3.18 -15.63
CA HIS A 144 -12.05 3.59 -15.80
C HIS A 144 -12.75 2.81 -16.92
N SER A 145 -11.99 2.04 -17.67
CA SER A 145 -12.46 1.23 -18.79
C SER A 145 -11.61 -0.04 -18.90
N LYS A 146 -12.22 -1.15 -19.27
CA LYS A 146 -11.52 -2.41 -19.59
C LYS A 146 -10.47 -2.25 -20.71
N CYS A 147 -10.56 -1.17 -21.51
CA CYS A 147 -9.53 -0.81 -22.48
C CYS A 147 -8.24 -0.25 -21.84
N LYS A 148 -8.27 0.06 -20.55
CA LYS A 148 -7.10 0.51 -19.77
C LYS A 148 -6.83 -0.41 -18.59
N PRO A 149 -6.42 -1.66 -18.84
CA PRO A 149 -6.16 -2.61 -17.78
C PRO A 149 -4.94 -2.21 -16.95
N LEU A 150 -4.96 -2.66 -15.71
CA LEU A 150 -3.89 -2.55 -14.72
C LEU A 150 -3.59 -3.92 -14.17
N SER A 151 -2.33 -4.21 -13.95
CA SER A 151 -1.87 -5.36 -13.18
C SER A 151 -1.46 -4.92 -11.79
N ILE A 152 -1.92 -5.63 -10.77
CA ILE A 152 -1.54 -5.46 -9.38
C ILE A 152 -0.71 -6.67 -8.99
N SER A 153 0.61 -6.51 -8.98
CA SER A 153 1.50 -7.53 -8.43
C SER A 153 1.36 -7.52 -6.91
N LEU A 154 1.03 -8.67 -6.32
CA LEU A 154 0.79 -8.84 -4.90
C LEU A 154 1.72 -9.90 -4.33
N ALA A 155 2.28 -9.65 -3.15
CA ALA A 155 3.04 -10.63 -2.38
C ALA A 155 2.49 -10.71 -0.97
N VAL A 156 2.29 -11.93 -0.48
CA VAL A 156 1.82 -12.23 0.88
C VAL A 156 2.71 -13.28 1.54
N GLU A 157 2.77 -13.27 2.84
CA GLU A 157 3.40 -14.34 3.60
C GLU A 157 2.49 -15.56 3.62
N SER A 158 3.05 -16.72 3.25
CA SER A 158 2.32 -17.98 3.24
C SER A 158 1.86 -18.36 4.65
N GLY A 159 0.63 -18.85 4.76
CA GLY A 159 0.01 -19.27 6.03
C GLY A 159 -0.58 -18.14 6.86
N THR A 160 0.05 -16.96 6.92
CA THR A 160 -0.43 -15.83 7.75
C THR A 160 -1.32 -14.86 6.99
N ARG A 161 -1.27 -14.85 5.66
CA ARG A 161 -1.94 -13.87 4.77
C ARG A 161 -1.45 -12.43 4.98
N ARG A 162 -0.34 -12.22 5.67
CA ARG A 162 0.24 -10.90 5.87
C ARG A 162 0.68 -10.31 4.53
N ILE A 163 0.15 -9.15 4.19
CA ILE A 163 0.50 -8.43 2.97
C ILE A 163 1.92 -7.88 3.12
N LEU A 164 2.81 -8.33 2.22
CA LEU A 164 4.20 -7.88 2.16
C LEU A 164 4.36 -6.64 1.27
N GLY A 165 3.44 -6.48 0.33
CA GLY A 165 3.39 -5.32 -0.55
C GLY A 165 2.64 -5.60 -1.83
N PHE A 166 2.41 -4.52 -2.57
CA PHE A 166 1.83 -4.57 -3.91
C PHE A 166 2.39 -3.45 -4.78
N GLU A 167 2.38 -3.67 -6.09
CA GLU A 167 2.71 -2.64 -7.08
C GLU A 167 1.68 -2.67 -8.21
N VAL A 168 1.19 -1.48 -8.55
CA VAL A 168 0.22 -1.30 -9.65
C VAL A 168 0.97 -0.90 -10.91
N SER A 169 0.75 -1.62 -11.99
CA SER A 169 1.43 -1.42 -13.27
C SER A 169 0.45 -1.27 -14.41
N GLN A 170 0.75 -0.39 -15.35
CA GLN A 170 0.02 -0.33 -16.61
C GLN A 170 0.34 -1.56 -17.45
N MET A 171 -0.66 -2.03 -18.19
CA MET A 171 -0.50 -3.09 -19.18
C MET A 171 -1.34 -2.80 -20.43
N PRO A 172 -0.96 -3.32 -21.60
CA PRO A 172 -1.79 -3.26 -22.78
C PRO A 172 -3.06 -4.10 -22.59
N ALA A 173 -4.14 -3.70 -23.24
CA ALA A 173 -5.35 -4.52 -23.30
C ALA A 173 -5.09 -5.76 -24.16
N ASN A 174 -5.69 -6.87 -23.77
CA ASN A 174 -5.58 -8.16 -24.47
C ASN A 174 -6.90 -8.56 -25.14
N GLY A 175 -6.83 -9.56 -26.02
CA GLY A 175 -8.00 -10.14 -26.68
C GLY A 175 -8.78 -9.13 -27.55
N PRO A 176 -10.11 -9.27 -27.64
CA PRO A 176 -10.95 -8.45 -28.54
C PRO A 176 -10.86 -6.94 -28.26
N LEU A 177 -10.55 -6.56 -27.02
CA LEU A 177 -10.44 -5.15 -26.63
C LEU A 177 -9.12 -4.49 -27.05
N ALA A 178 -8.11 -5.25 -27.46
CA ALA A 178 -6.77 -4.70 -27.80
C ALA A 178 -6.83 -3.69 -28.94
N LYS A 179 -7.58 -4.01 -30.02
CA LYS A 179 -7.77 -3.13 -31.18
C LYS A 179 -8.49 -1.84 -30.80
N ILE A 180 -9.58 -1.95 -30.05
CA ILE A 180 -10.39 -0.81 -29.59
C ILE A 180 -9.56 0.07 -28.64
N ALA A 181 -8.82 -0.54 -27.70
CA ALA A 181 -7.97 0.17 -26.77
C ALA A 181 -6.89 0.97 -27.49
N LYS A 182 -6.20 0.37 -28.46
CA LYS A 182 -5.17 1.03 -29.28
C LYS A 182 -5.75 2.20 -30.08
N GLN A 183 -6.92 2.03 -30.68
CA GLN A 183 -7.59 3.07 -31.46
C GLN A 183 -8.04 4.26 -30.58
N ARG A 184 -8.60 4.00 -29.39
CA ARG A 184 -9.13 5.06 -28.50
C ARG A 184 -8.09 5.76 -27.65
N TYR A 185 -7.05 5.05 -27.23
CA TYR A 185 -6.10 5.53 -26.19
C TYR A 185 -4.63 5.45 -26.63
N GLY A 186 -4.35 5.02 -27.85
CA GLY A 186 -3.00 4.81 -28.33
C GLY A 186 -2.34 3.54 -27.76
N ARG A 187 -1.03 3.40 -28.03
CA ARG A 187 -0.22 2.28 -27.53
C ARG A 187 0.05 2.48 -26.03
N ARG A 188 -0.39 1.52 -25.22
CA ARG A 188 -0.18 1.53 -23.77
C ARG A 188 1.10 0.74 -23.41
N PRO A 189 2.01 1.29 -22.59
CA PRO A 189 3.22 0.57 -22.20
C PRO A 189 2.91 -0.62 -21.29
N ASP A 190 3.72 -1.66 -21.36
CA ASP A 190 3.70 -2.77 -20.41
C ASP A 190 4.75 -2.53 -19.31
N GLN A 191 4.28 -2.15 -18.15
CA GLN A 191 5.13 -1.84 -16.98
C GLN A 191 5.15 -2.97 -15.93
N ARG A 192 4.53 -4.13 -16.22
CA ARG A 192 4.42 -5.24 -15.26
C ARG A 192 5.78 -5.72 -14.77
N LEU A 193 6.75 -5.87 -15.68
CA LEU A 193 8.09 -6.30 -15.30
C LEU A 193 8.76 -5.35 -14.30
N ILE A 194 8.57 -4.04 -14.49
CA ILE A 194 9.14 -3.01 -13.60
C ILE A 194 8.47 -3.09 -12.22
N GLY A 195 7.15 -3.20 -12.18
CA GLY A 195 6.39 -3.33 -10.92
C GLY A 195 6.77 -4.60 -10.15
N ARG A 196 6.77 -5.76 -10.83
CA ARG A 196 7.18 -7.05 -10.26
C ARG A 196 8.60 -6.99 -9.70
N LYS A 197 9.58 -6.45 -10.45
CA LYS A 197 10.96 -6.27 -9.98
C LYS A 197 11.04 -5.40 -8.73
N ARG A 198 10.28 -4.30 -8.69
CA ARG A 198 10.25 -3.38 -7.55
C ARG A 198 9.70 -4.07 -6.29
N LEU A 199 8.59 -4.78 -6.42
CA LEU A 199 7.98 -5.54 -5.33
C LEU A 199 8.91 -6.64 -4.83
N LEU A 200 9.38 -7.53 -5.72
CA LEU A 200 10.19 -8.69 -5.34
C LEU A 200 11.56 -8.28 -4.76
N ARG A 201 12.18 -7.19 -5.22
CA ARG A 201 13.39 -6.63 -4.59
C ARG A 201 13.14 -6.17 -3.16
N PHE A 202 11.96 -5.62 -2.87
CA PHE A 202 11.59 -5.27 -1.51
C PHE A 202 11.35 -6.54 -0.67
N VAL A 203 10.59 -7.51 -1.18
CA VAL A 203 10.36 -8.81 -0.52
C VAL A 203 11.67 -9.52 -0.23
N ARG A 204 12.66 -9.44 -1.13
CA ARG A 204 14.00 -10.02 -0.92
C ARG A 204 14.70 -9.49 0.33
N LYS A 205 14.51 -8.20 0.67
CA LYS A 205 15.06 -7.61 1.90
C LYS A 205 14.43 -8.17 3.16
N LEU A 206 13.18 -8.64 3.07
CA LEU A 206 12.41 -9.21 4.19
C LEU A 206 12.67 -10.71 4.35
N SER A 207 13.22 -11.39 3.35
CA SER A 207 13.27 -12.84 3.25
C SER A 207 14.61 -13.42 3.75
N LYS A 208 14.58 -14.67 4.23
CA LYS A 208 15.78 -15.49 4.42
C LYS A 208 16.49 -15.74 3.08
N ARG A 209 17.74 -16.22 3.14
CA ARG A 209 18.52 -16.52 1.91
C ARG A 209 17.90 -17.66 1.10
N ASN A 210 17.37 -18.67 1.76
CA ASN A 210 16.74 -19.89 1.22
C ASN A 210 15.21 -19.83 1.25
N VAL A 211 14.63 -18.65 1.04
CA VAL A 211 13.18 -18.44 1.04
C VAL A 211 12.51 -19.27 -0.07
N VAL A 212 11.34 -19.84 0.26
CA VAL A 212 10.47 -20.50 -0.72
C VAL A 212 9.52 -19.46 -1.32
N ILE A 213 9.51 -19.33 -2.65
CA ILE A 213 8.55 -18.49 -3.37
C ILE A 213 7.55 -19.38 -4.08
N LYS A 214 6.28 -19.19 -3.77
CA LYS A 214 5.17 -19.89 -4.43
C LYS A 214 4.49 -18.95 -5.41
N SER A 215 4.21 -19.41 -6.64
CA SER A 215 3.44 -18.67 -7.64
C SER A 215 2.62 -19.61 -8.52
N ASP A 216 1.82 -19.00 -9.41
CA ASP A 216 1.26 -19.75 -10.54
C ASP A 216 2.33 -20.11 -11.60
N GLU A 217 1.90 -20.76 -12.68
CA GLU A 217 2.78 -21.18 -13.79
C GLU A 217 3.05 -20.08 -14.81
N ASN A 218 2.86 -18.80 -14.49
CA ASN A 218 3.12 -17.70 -15.41
C ASN A 218 4.59 -17.75 -15.91
N PRO A 219 4.81 -17.82 -17.24
CA PRO A 219 6.15 -18.02 -17.81
C PRO A 219 7.12 -16.86 -17.54
N HIS A 220 6.60 -15.69 -17.15
CA HIS A 220 7.43 -14.52 -16.83
C HIS A 220 8.02 -14.55 -15.41
N TYR A 221 7.54 -15.42 -14.51
CA TYR A 221 8.00 -15.45 -13.13
C TYR A 221 9.35 -16.16 -12.91
N PRO A 222 9.62 -17.32 -13.52
CA PRO A 222 10.86 -18.06 -13.23
C PRO A 222 12.14 -17.25 -13.45
N PRO A 223 12.37 -16.58 -14.61
CA PRO A 223 13.60 -15.82 -14.82
C PRO A 223 13.70 -14.64 -13.86
N LEU A 224 12.58 -14.01 -13.51
CA LEU A 224 12.53 -12.89 -12.59
C LEU A 224 12.87 -13.32 -11.15
N ILE A 225 12.26 -14.41 -10.67
CA ILE A 225 12.46 -14.93 -9.33
C ILE A 225 13.91 -15.44 -9.18
N ARG A 226 14.42 -16.23 -10.14
CA ARG A 226 15.81 -16.71 -10.13
C ARG A 226 16.82 -15.55 -10.06
N GLY A 227 16.58 -14.46 -10.80
CA GLY A 227 17.47 -13.29 -10.79
C GLY A 227 17.46 -12.50 -9.48
N ILE A 228 16.36 -12.54 -8.71
CA ILE A 228 16.23 -11.79 -7.45
C ILE A 228 16.52 -12.66 -6.23
N PHE A 229 16.17 -13.95 -6.29
CA PHE A 229 16.34 -14.93 -5.21
C PHE A 229 17.24 -16.10 -5.66
N PRO A 230 18.54 -15.89 -5.91
CA PRO A 230 19.41 -16.91 -6.50
C PRO A 230 19.61 -18.17 -5.64
N ARG A 231 19.32 -18.09 -4.33
CA ARG A 231 19.38 -19.21 -3.38
C ARG A 231 17.97 -19.59 -2.87
N GLY A 232 16.92 -18.97 -3.38
CA GLY A 232 15.54 -19.28 -3.05
C GLY A 232 15.02 -20.43 -3.90
N GLU A 233 14.08 -21.16 -3.37
CA GLU A 233 13.32 -22.18 -4.09
C GLU A 233 12.10 -21.55 -4.72
N HIS A 234 11.77 -21.92 -5.97
CA HIS A 234 10.57 -21.46 -6.65
C HIS A 234 9.63 -22.61 -6.96
N LEU A 235 8.54 -22.70 -6.20
CA LEU A 235 7.47 -23.68 -6.39
C LEU A 235 6.36 -23.06 -7.24
N ARG A 236 6.02 -23.72 -8.36
CA ARG A 236 4.98 -23.28 -9.28
C ARG A 236 3.78 -24.23 -9.20
N TYR A 237 2.61 -23.64 -9.18
CA TYR A 237 1.36 -24.39 -9.10
C TYR A 237 0.44 -24.02 -10.25
N LYS A 238 -0.17 -25.03 -10.85
CA LYS A 238 -1.14 -24.79 -11.94
C LYS A 238 -2.29 -23.91 -11.42
N GLY A 239 -2.46 -22.76 -12.05
CA GLY A 239 -3.56 -21.84 -11.71
C GLY A 239 -4.90 -22.56 -11.90
N ARG A 240 -5.70 -22.59 -10.85
CA ARG A 240 -7.10 -23.00 -10.95
C ARG A 240 -7.89 -21.75 -11.32
N ARG A 241 -8.86 -21.87 -12.26
CA ARG A 241 -9.81 -20.77 -12.49
C ARG A 241 -10.48 -20.46 -11.16
N GLY A 242 -10.19 -19.25 -10.63
CA GLY A 242 -10.87 -18.75 -9.46
C GLY A 242 -12.37 -18.72 -9.75
N CYS A 243 -13.16 -19.22 -8.84
CA CYS A 243 -14.60 -19.10 -8.94
C CYS A 243 -14.98 -17.62 -8.92
N VAL A 244 -15.73 -17.21 -9.94
CA VAL A 244 -16.28 -15.85 -10.04
C VAL A 244 -17.45 -15.68 -9.06
N VAL A 245 -18.01 -16.78 -8.56
CA VAL A 245 -19.25 -16.78 -7.76
C VAL A 245 -19.11 -17.72 -6.55
N GLY A 246 -18.89 -17.12 -5.37
CA GLY A 246 -19.17 -17.76 -4.09
C GLY A 246 -18.08 -18.66 -3.50
N GLN A 247 -18.03 -18.69 -2.17
CA GLN A 247 -17.09 -19.48 -1.37
C GLN A 247 -17.30 -21.02 -1.48
N GLY A 248 -18.42 -21.48 -2.05
CA GLY A 248 -18.78 -22.89 -2.13
C GLY A 248 -17.85 -23.73 -3.02
N GLU A 249 -17.34 -23.17 -4.12
CA GLU A 249 -16.46 -23.88 -5.05
C GLU A 249 -14.99 -23.94 -4.60
N LEU A 250 -14.53 -22.99 -3.79
CA LEU A 250 -13.21 -23.08 -3.13
C LEU A 250 -13.15 -24.30 -2.20
N LYS A 251 -14.25 -24.68 -1.57
CA LYS A 251 -14.34 -25.87 -0.72
C LYS A 251 -14.32 -27.20 -1.52
N ARG A 252 -14.86 -27.21 -2.75
CA ARG A 252 -14.85 -28.39 -3.63
C ARG A 252 -13.49 -28.67 -4.26
N GLY A 253 -12.62 -27.65 -4.35
CA GLY A 253 -11.32 -27.76 -5.02
C GLY A 253 -10.22 -28.46 -4.23
N GLY A 254 -10.43 -28.82 -2.96
CA GLY A 254 -9.40 -29.39 -2.08
C GLY A 254 -8.37 -28.34 -1.62
N PHE A 255 -7.19 -28.79 -1.22
CA PHE A 255 -6.10 -27.94 -0.75
C PHE A 255 -5.61 -26.98 -1.86
N ASP A 256 -5.58 -25.67 -1.57
CA ASP A 256 -5.02 -24.65 -2.46
C ASP A 256 -3.62 -24.24 -1.97
N PRO A 257 -2.55 -24.58 -2.71
CA PRO A 257 -1.18 -24.22 -2.34
C PRO A 257 -0.90 -22.70 -2.27
N LEU A 258 -1.76 -21.88 -2.93
CA LEU A 258 -1.71 -20.42 -2.95
C LEU A 258 -2.86 -19.80 -2.16
N PHE A 259 -3.38 -20.50 -1.16
CA PHE A 259 -4.56 -20.07 -0.41
C PHE A 259 -4.40 -18.70 0.20
N SER A 260 -3.24 -18.38 0.80
CA SER A 260 -3.02 -17.07 1.46
C SER A 260 -3.14 -15.93 0.47
N LEU A 261 -2.60 -16.09 -0.73
CA LEU A 261 -2.64 -15.13 -1.81
C LEU A 261 -4.04 -15.00 -2.41
N ASN A 262 -4.65 -16.13 -2.78
CA ASN A 262 -5.96 -16.17 -3.41
C ASN A 262 -7.05 -15.60 -2.50
N HIS A 263 -7.01 -15.95 -1.22
CA HIS A 263 -7.91 -15.38 -0.21
C HIS A 263 -7.71 -13.87 -0.07
N THR A 264 -6.45 -13.39 -0.02
CA THR A 264 -6.16 -11.96 0.10
C THR A 264 -6.63 -11.19 -1.15
N ALA A 265 -6.44 -11.74 -2.34
CA ALA A 265 -6.94 -11.16 -3.59
C ALA A 265 -8.48 -11.11 -3.63
N ALA A 266 -9.16 -12.16 -3.13
CA ALA A 266 -10.62 -12.19 -3.00
C ALA A 266 -11.11 -11.12 -2.01
N MET A 267 -10.44 -10.96 -0.86
CA MET A 267 -10.78 -9.90 0.10
C MET A 267 -10.57 -8.50 -0.47
N PHE A 268 -9.55 -8.28 -1.29
CA PHE A 268 -9.39 -7.01 -1.99
C PHE A 268 -10.54 -6.74 -2.95
N ARG A 269 -10.96 -7.73 -3.75
CA ARG A 269 -12.11 -7.58 -4.65
C ARG A 269 -13.41 -7.30 -3.88
N ALA A 270 -13.63 -7.97 -2.76
CA ALA A 270 -14.82 -7.79 -1.93
C ALA A 270 -14.89 -6.41 -1.26
N ASN A 271 -13.76 -5.83 -0.85
CA ASN A 271 -13.72 -4.63 -0.01
C ASN A 271 -13.27 -3.36 -0.75
N VAL A 272 -12.68 -3.47 -1.93
CA VAL A 272 -12.22 -2.32 -2.71
C VAL A 272 -13.05 -2.20 -4.00
N ASN A 273 -14.03 -1.29 -3.99
CA ASN A 273 -15.01 -1.09 -5.07
C ASN A 273 -14.44 -0.92 -6.50
N ARG A 274 -13.15 -0.76 -6.65
CA ARG A 274 -12.45 -0.59 -7.93
C ARG A 274 -11.80 -1.87 -8.44
N LEU A 275 -11.85 -2.96 -7.67
CA LEU A 275 -11.17 -4.20 -7.99
C LEU A 275 -12.12 -5.32 -8.46
N PHE A 276 -13.37 -4.94 -8.77
CA PHE A 276 -14.35 -5.84 -9.40
C PHE A 276 -14.01 -6.12 -10.86
#